data_2630e6ad81857dc7cf8bb924c49c28d9
#
_entry.id   2630e6ad81857dc7cf8bb924c49c28d9
#
_cell.length_a   1.000
_cell.length_b   1.000
_cell.length_c   1.000
_cell.angle_alpha   90.00
_cell.angle_beta   90.00
_cell.angle_gamma   90.00
#
_symmetry.space_group_name_H-M   'P 1'
#
loop_
_entity.id
_entity.type
_entity.pdbx_description
1 polymer ?
#
loop_
_entity_poly.entity_id
_entity_poly.type
_entity_poly.pdbx_seq_one_letter_code
_entity_poly.pdbx_strand_id
1 'polypeptide(L)'
;MTIMKFLAALLALLLMLPCALGERTREEVRDAWREVTAGESAPYAELPTVEAPYEPGELTEAALDGALKSLNFMRWLAGLDPVRGSEIYNYQCQHAAVLLAALDYVDHNAPQPADMDKNFFDSAHIGTTSGNIARFNWMRDSILREGVEYFARDDGDQNLPMLGHRRWLLNPEMSATGFGLANAASGMSYVVMYAHDLGYPEAEWESVAWPAAGVFPAELMHEHLAWSVSLNPAVYDLENSEPVVTLTEPSLGLAFRFQPALSRGDGFCRVSLEPYGAGGCVIFRPDFSGTGFTDYQQNQRWAVDIEGLKGMDGTEKTLSYVVEMISLYPQDPANIEITPLEATLHSGESLSMSASVIPAYADDLSVTWSSSDSAVATVDENGAVTALTPGTCDIICADALGHTDTCRLTVTQ
;
A
#
# COMPACT_ATOMS: atom_id res chain seq x y z
N MET A 1 -8.62 12.88 33.35
CA MET A 1 -8.44 11.52 33.87
C MET A 1 -9.44 10.50 33.31
N THR A 2 -10.52 10.91 32.66
CA THR A 2 -11.57 10.00 32.12
C THR A 2 -11.28 9.58 30.68
N ILE A 3 -10.61 10.41 29.87
CA ILE A 3 -10.29 10.13 28.46
C ILE A 3 -9.19 9.06 28.32
N MET A 4 -8.18 9.07 29.20
CA MET A 4 -7.10 8.06 29.20
C MET A 4 -7.56 6.63 29.54
N LYS A 5 -8.65 6.46 30.30
CA LYS A 5 -9.20 5.13 30.63
C LYS A 5 -10.02 4.52 29.49
N PHE A 6 -10.62 5.35 28.63
CA PHE A 6 -11.32 4.88 27.43
C PHE A 6 -10.34 4.43 26.33
N LEU A 7 -9.22 5.12 26.14
CA LEU A 7 -8.17 4.68 25.19
C LEU A 7 -7.53 3.35 25.59
N ALA A 8 -7.29 3.13 26.90
CA ALA A 8 -6.68 1.88 27.37
C ALA A 8 -7.62 0.66 27.25
N ALA A 9 -8.93 0.85 27.35
CA ALA A 9 -9.92 -0.22 27.19
C ALA A 9 -10.14 -0.57 25.70
N LEU A 10 -10.06 0.41 24.78
CA LEU A 10 -10.11 0.18 23.33
C LEU A 10 -8.84 -0.54 22.84
N LEU A 11 -7.67 -0.17 23.36
CA LEU A 11 -6.40 -0.81 23.01
C LEU A 11 -6.34 -2.30 23.39
N ALA A 12 -7.00 -2.71 24.46
CA ALA A 12 -7.03 -4.11 24.93
C ALA A 12 -7.99 -4.99 24.10
N LEU A 13 -9.02 -4.41 23.45
CA LEU A 13 -9.95 -5.14 22.59
C LEU A 13 -9.42 -5.32 21.15
N LEU A 14 -8.56 -4.43 20.68
CA LEU A 14 -7.95 -4.50 19.35
C LEU A 14 -6.92 -5.64 19.18
N LEU A 15 -6.46 -6.24 20.28
CA LEU A 15 -5.48 -7.34 20.24
C LEU A 15 -6.11 -8.74 20.04
N MET A 16 -7.44 -8.85 19.90
CA MET A 16 -8.13 -10.15 19.88
C MET A 16 -9.12 -10.34 18.72
N LEU A 17 -9.08 -9.54 17.66
CA LEU A 17 -9.85 -9.87 16.45
C LEU A 17 -9.03 -10.79 15.54
N PRO A 18 -9.45 -12.05 15.32
CA PRO A 18 -8.81 -12.90 14.32
C PRO A 18 -9.09 -12.31 12.93
N CYS A 19 -8.06 -11.94 12.21
CA CYS A 19 -8.13 -11.61 10.80
C CYS A 19 -8.54 -12.89 10.04
N ALA A 20 -9.74 -12.94 9.48
CA ALA A 20 -10.30 -14.13 8.83
C ALA A 20 -9.79 -14.36 7.38
N LEU A 21 -8.80 -13.60 6.95
CA LEU A 21 -8.01 -13.88 5.73
C LEU A 21 -6.67 -14.47 6.21
N GLY A 22 -6.25 -15.61 5.69
CA GLY A 22 -4.98 -16.25 6.06
C GLY A 22 -3.87 -15.19 6.09
N GLU A 23 -3.25 -15.02 7.27
CA GLU A 23 -2.27 -13.97 7.52
C GLU A 23 -1.09 -14.14 6.54
N ARG A 24 -1.02 -13.26 5.53
CA ARG A 24 0.16 -13.17 4.67
C ARG A 24 1.36 -12.77 5.52
N THR A 25 2.46 -13.45 5.35
CA THR A 25 3.73 -13.08 5.99
C THR A 25 4.45 -11.99 5.18
N ARG A 26 5.36 -11.27 5.83
CA ARG A 26 6.23 -10.29 5.17
C ARG A 26 7.03 -10.93 4.03
N GLU A 27 7.52 -12.14 4.25
CA GLU A 27 8.31 -12.87 3.26
C GLU A 27 7.48 -13.26 2.04
N GLU A 28 6.26 -13.76 2.22
CA GLU A 28 5.34 -14.04 1.10
C GLU A 28 5.06 -12.80 0.26
N VAL A 29 4.89 -11.63 0.89
CA VAL A 29 4.67 -10.37 0.16
C VAL A 29 5.93 -9.95 -0.62
N ARG A 30 7.11 -10.08 -0.02
CA ARG A 30 8.39 -9.79 -0.69
C ARG A 30 8.69 -10.76 -1.83
N ASP A 31 8.40 -12.03 -1.64
CA ASP A 31 8.59 -13.06 -2.66
C ASP A 31 7.66 -12.78 -3.86
N ALA A 32 6.38 -12.53 -3.60
CA ALA A 32 5.44 -12.17 -4.64
C ALA A 32 5.86 -10.91 -5.41
N TRP A 33 6.39 -9.90 -4.72
CA TRP A 33 6.93 -8.70 -5.36
C TRP A 33 8.17 -8.96 -6.21
N ARG A 34 9.07 -9.82 -5.75
CA ARG A 34 10.22 -10.26 -6.55
C ARG A 34 9.79 -10.91 -7.86
N GLU A 35 8.74 -11.72 -7.84
CA GLU A 35 8.14 -12.33 -9.05
C GLU A 35 7.52 -11.28 -10.00
N VAL A 36 6.94 -10.20 -9.46
CA VAL A 36 6.40 -9.07 -10.25
C VAL A 36 7.51 -8.32 -10.98
N THR A 37 8.65 -8.10 -10.32
CA THR A 37 9.78 -7.31 -10.86
C THR A 37 10.82 -8.14 -11.60
N ALA A 38 10.68 -9.47 -11.58
CA ALA A 38 11.59 -10.36 -12.30
C ALA A 38 11.33 -10.30 -13.81
N GLY A 39 12.41 -10.26 -14.60
CA GLY A 39 12.35 -10.43 -16.06
C GLY A 39 11.85 -9.21 -16.83
N GLU A 40 11.96 -8.02 -16.29
CA GLU A 40 11.69 -6.78 -17.03
C GLU A 40 12.53 -6.74 -18.31
N SER A 41 11.87 -6.42 -19.43
CA SER A 41 12.48 -6.37 -20.76
C SER A 41 11.85 -5.25 -21.60
N ALA A 42 12.51 -4.88 -22.71
CA ALA A 42 11.95 -3.91 -23.63
C ALA A 42 10.49 -4.24 -23.98
N PRO A 43 9.57 -3.27 -23.88
CA PRO A 43 8.14 -3.55 -23.94
C PRO A 43 7.62 -3.87 -25.34
N TYR A 44 8.35 -3.53 -26.40
CA TYR A 44 7.93 -3.75 -27.77
C TYR A 44 8.67 -4.89 -28.45
N ALA A 45 7.92 -5.81 -29.05
CA ALA A 45 8.40 -6.73 -30.08
C ALA A 45 8.38 -6.04 -31.44
N GLU A 46 7.34 -5.22 -31.72
CA GLU A 46 7.21 -4.37 -32.90
C GLU A 46 6.69 -2.99 -32.45
N LEU A 47 7.37 -1.92 -32.90
CA LEU A 47 7.00 -0.56 -32.55
C LEU A 47 5.67 -0.15 -33.20
N PRO A 48 4.77 0.52 -32.49
CA PRO A 48 3.56 1.09 -33.07
C PRO A 48 3.88 2.30 -33.96
N THR A 49 3.01 2.58 -34.93
CA THR A 49 3.03 3.80 -35.73
C THR A 49 1.86 4.69 -35.35
N VAL A 50 2.16 5.91 -34.88
CA VAL A 50 1.16 6.87 -34.36
C VAL A 50 0.78 7.96 -35.37
N GLU A 51 1.20 7.78 -36.63
CA GLU A 51 0.84 8.58 -37.80
C GLU A 51 0.33 7.64 -38.90
N ALA A 52 -0.40 8.17 -39.89
CA ALA A 52 -0.93 7.35 -40.97
C ALA A 52 0.17 6.79 -41.88
N PRO A 53 0.14 5.50 -42.26
CA PRO A 53 -0.82 4.49 -41.79
C PRO A 53 -0.55 4.08 -40.32
N TYR A 54 -1.61 4.13 -39.52
CA TYR A 54 -1.52 3.74 -38.10
C TYR A 54 -1.36 2.22 -38.00
N GLU A 55 -0.36 1.80 -37.20
CA GLU A 55 -0.13 0.38 -36.93
C GLU A 55 -0.03 0.18 -35.40
N PRO A 56 -0.68 -0.86 -34.84
CA PRO A 56 -0.68 -1.06 -33.39
C PRO A 56 0.71 -1.50 -32.87
N GLY A 57 1.56 -2.08 -33.73
CA GLY A 57 2.75 -2.77 -33.28
C GLY A 57 2.41 -3.98 -32.41
N GLU A 58 3.40 -4.48 -31.69
CA GLU A 58 3.25 -5.64 -30.81
C GLU A 58 4.04 -5.44 -29.53
N LEU A 59 3.41 -5.72 -28.39
CA LEU A 59 4.08 -5.74 -27.07
C LEU A 59 4.72 -7.13 -26.85
N THR A 60 5.84 -7.15 -26.13
CA THR A 60 6.46 -8.43 -25.75
C THR A 60 5.60 -9.18 -24.74
N GLU A 61 5.62 -10.51 -24.80
CA GLU A 61 4.95 -11.35 -23.79
C GLU A 61 5.46 -11.04 -22.38
N ALA A 62 6.75 -10.75 -22.20
CA ALA A 62 7.33 -10.42 -20.91
C ALA A 62 6.77 -9.10 -20.33
N ALA A 63 6.55 -8.08 -21.15
CA ALA A 63 5.94 -6.82 -20.69
C ALA A 63 4.47 -6.99 -20.30
N LEU A 64 3.71 -7.76 -21.10
CA LEU A 64 2.31 -8.09 -20.79
C LEU A 64 2.19 -8.94 -19.51
N ASP A 65 3.06 -9.93 -19.32
CA ASP A 65 3.12 -10.78 -18.14
C ASP A 65 3.50 -9.96 -16.90
N GLY A 66 4.50 -9.06 -17.00
CA GLY A 66 4.89 -8.17 -15.91
C GLY A 66 3.74 -7.25 -15.44
N ALA A 67 2.98 -6.67 -16.38
CA ALA A 67 1.79 -5.87 -16.07
C ALA A 67 0.69 -6.71 -15.41
N LEU A 68 0.44 -7.92 -15.93
CA LEU A 68 -0.55 -8.85 -15.38
C LEU A 68 -0.17 -9.33 -13.97
N LYS A 69 1.10 -9.65 -13.74
CA LYS A 69 1.62 -10.00 -12.41
C LYS A 69 1.46 -8.85 -11.42
N SER A 70 1.76 -7.61 -11.86
CA SER A 70 1.56 -6.42 -11.02
C SER A 70 0.08 -6.26 -10.63
N LEU A 71 -0.85 -6.36 -11.59
CA LEU A 71 -2.27 -6.31 -11.30
C LEU A 71 -2.69 -7.41 -10.31
N ASN A 72 -2.27 -8.64 -10.55
CA ASN A 72 -2.62 -9.76 -9.71
C ASN A 72 -1.98 -9.68 -8.31
N PHE A 73 -0.81 -9.05 -8.18
CA PHE A 73 -0.22 -8.73 -6.88
C PHE A 73 -1.08 -7.72 -6.10
N MET A 74 -1.53 -6.62 -6.75
CA MET A 74 -2.44 -5.65 -6.11
C MET A 74 -3.75 -6.30 -5.69
N ARG A 75 -4.34 -7.14 -6.55
CA ARG A 75 -5.57 -7.87 -6.26
C ARG A 75 -5.38 -8.86 -5.12
N TRP A 76 -4.29 -9.62 -5.12
CA TRP A 76 -3.94 -10.53 -4.02
C TRP A 76 -3.76 -9.80 -2.69
N LEU A 77 -3.10 -8.63 -2.68
CA LEU A 77 -3.02 -7.78 -1.48
C LEU A 77 -4.41 -7.36 -0.98
N ALA A 78 -5.33 -7.08 -1.90
CA ALA A 78 -6.72 -6.72 -1.58
C ALA A 78 -7.62 -7.92 -1.25
N GLY A 79 -7.09 -9.15 -1.27
CA GLY A 79 -7.85 -10.39 -1.00
C GLY A 79 -8.75 -10.82 -2.15
N LEU A 80 -8.44 -10.42 -3.38
CA LEU A 80 -9.20 -10.73 -4.59
C LEU A 80 -8.55 -11.85 -5.41
N ASP A 81 -9.38 -12.60 -6.13
CA ASP A 81 -8.91 -13.60 -7.09
C ASP A 81 -8.10 -12.98 -8.22
N PRO A 82 -7.10 -13.70 -8.76
CA PRO A 82 -6.33 -13.24 -9.90
C PRO A 82 -7.19 -13.23 -11.17
N VAL A 83 -6.87 -12.28 -12.06
CA VAL A 83 -7.42 -12.20 -13.40
C VAL A 83 -6.45 -12.76 -14.43
N ARG A 84 -6.96 -13.12 -15.60
CA ARG A 84 -6.16 -13.61 -16.73
C ARG A 84 -5.93 -12.52 -17.78
N GLY A 85 -4.87 -12.63 -18.56
CA GLY A 85 -4.68 -11.86 -19.79
C GLY A 85 -5.68 -12.25 -20.88
N SER A 86 -6.08 -11.30 -21.71
CA SER A 86 -6.99 -11.51 -22.84
C SER A 86 -6.41 -10.88 -24.09
N GLU A 87 -6.19 -11.70 -25.14
CA GLU A 87 -5.68 -11.22 -26.45
C GLU A 87 -6.59 -10.17 -27.06
N ILE A 88 -7.92 -10.31 -26.94
CA ILE A 88 -8.85 -9.32 -27.47
C ILE A 88 -8.76 -7.99 -26.71
N TYR A 89 -8.56 -8.03 -25.41
CA TYR A 89 -8.39 -6.82 -24.62
C TYR A 89 -7.01 -6.18 -24.85
N ASN A 90 -5.95 -6.98 -25.02
CA ASN A 90 -4.65 -6.47 -25.46
C ASN A 90 -4.76 -5.75 -26.81
N TYR A 91 -5.45 -6.36 -27.78
CA TYR A 91 -5.69 -5.78 -29.09
C TYR A 91 -6.41 -4.41 -28.98
N GLN A 92 -7.50 -4.33 -28.21
CA GLN A 92 -8.25 -3.09 -28.00
C GLN A 92 -7.43 -2.01 -27.28
N CYS A 93 -6.73 -2.40 -26.22
CA CYS A 93 -5.88 -1.48 -25.45
C CYS A 93 -4.70 -0.97 -26.27
N GLN A 94 -4.10 -1.81 -27.12
CA GLN A 94 -2.98 -1.41 -27.97
C GLN A 94 -3.42 -0.38 -29.04
N HIS A 95 -4.59 -0.59 -29.66
CA HIS A 95 -5.17 0.40 -30.57
C HIS A 95 -5.52 1.70 -29.85
N ALA A 96 -6.07 1.61 -28.62
CA ALA A 96 -6.36 2.77 -27.79
C ALA A 96 -5.10 3.57 -27.43
N ALA A 97 -4.01 2.89 -27.05
CA ALA A 97 -2.75 3.56 -26.76
C ALA A 97 -2.21 4.32 -27.99
N VAL A 98 -2.30 3.73 -29.18
CA VAL A 98 -1.92 4.40 -30.44
C VAL A 98 -2.81 5.63 -30.71
N LEU A 99 -4.13 5.52 -30.54
CA LEU A 99 -5.04 6.66 -30.71
C LEU A 99 -4.69 7.81 -29.76
N LEU A 100 -4.47 7.51 -28.47
CA LEU A 100 -4.11 8.53 -27.47
C LEU A 100 -2.74 9.14 -27.76
N ALA A 101 -1.77 8.35 -28.18
CA ALA A 101 -0.45 8.84 -28.57
C ALA A 101 -0.48 9.69 -29.84
N ALA A 102 -1.31 9.36 -30.82
CA ALA A 102 -1.51 10.16 -32.03
C ALA A 102 -2.15 11.52 -31.73
N LEU A 103 -3.06 11.58 -30.76
CA LEU A 103 -3.71 12.82 -30.31
C LEU A 103 -2.88 13.59 -29.27
N ASP A 104 -1.91 12.93 -28.64
CA ASP A 104 -1.05 13.46 -27.58
C ASP A 104 -1.78 14.01 -26.34
N TYR A 105 -2.93 13.39 -25.99
CA TYR A 105 -3.65 13.65 -24.74
C TYR A 105 -4.51 12.45 -24.31
N VAL A 106 -4.91 12.41 -23.04
CA VAL A 106 -5.79 11.38 -22.48
C VAL A 106 -7.24 11.82 -22.53
N ASP A 107 -8.10 10.98 -23.15
CA ASP A 107 -9.54 11.18 -23.19
C ASP A 107 -10.23 9.82 -23.39
N HIS A 108 -11.20 9.50 -22.54
CA HIS A 108 -12.02 8.29 -22.69
C HIS A 108 -12.90 8.33 -23.94
N ASN A 109 -13.29 9.52 -24.41
CA ASN A 109 -14.08 9.74 -25.62
C ASN A 109 -13.25 10.40 -26.73
N ALA A 110 -12.00 9.97 -26.88
CA ALA A 110 -11.08 10.50 -27.87
C ALA A 110 -11.70 10.51 -29.27
N PRO A 111 -11.62 11.62 -30.04
CA PRO A 111 -12.20 11.71 -31.36
C PRO A 111 -11.36 10.93 -32.40
N GLN A 112 -12.02 10.48 -33.47
CA GLN A 112 -11.33 9.85 -34.61
C GLN A 112 -10.48 10.87 -35.38
N PRO A 113 -9.16 10.67 -35.53
CA PRO A 113 -8.35 11.41 -36.51
C PRO A 113 -8.91 11.22 -37.91
N ALA A 114 -8.89 12.30 -38.73
CA ALA A 114 -9.51 12.29 -40.04
C ALA A 114 -8.89 11.30 -41.06
N ASP A 115 -7.64 10.92 -40.82
CA ASP A 115 -6.85 9.99 -41.62
C ASP A 115 -6.72 8.58 -40.99
N MET A 116 -7.38 8.34 -39.83
CA MET A 116 -7.40 7.03 -39.19
C MET A 116 -8.51 6.16 -39.78
N ASP A 117 -8.17 4.91 -40.12
CA ASP A 117 -9.17 3.93 -40.58
C ASP A 117 -10.24 3.70 -39.51
N LYS A 118 -11.48 3.53 -39.95
CA LYS A 118 -12.62 3.38 -39.06
C LYS A 118 -12.54 2.13 -38.20
N ASN A 119 -12.06 1.01 -38.74
CA ASN A 119 -11.97 -0.23 -37.95
C ASN A 119 -10.88 -0.14 -36.87
N PHE A 120 -9.76 0.55 -37.21
CA PHE A 120 -8.73 0.87 -36.21
C PHE A 120 -9.32 1.72 -35.10
N PHE A 121 -10.01 2.81 -35.45
CA PHE A 121 -10.66 3.69 -34.48
C PHE A 121 -11.71 2.97 -33.64
N ASP A 122 -12.59 2.15 -34.24
CA ASP A 122 -13.62 1.42 -33.47
C ASP A 122 -12.99 0.52 -32.39
N SER A 123 -11.88 -0.15 -32.71
CA SER A 123 -11.13 -0.95 -31.75
C SER A 123 -10.48 -0.09 -30.66
N ALA A 124 -9.87 1.03 -31.06
CA ALA A 124 -9.26 1.98 -30.15
C ALA A 124 -10.29 2.61 -29.19
N HIS A 125 -11.46 2.96 -29.73
CA HIS A 125 -12.54 3.58 -28.94
C HIS A 125 -13.07 2.65 -27.85
N ILE A 126 -13.16 1.34 -28.11
CA ILE A 126 -13.51 0.36 -27.08
C ILE A 126 -12.47 0.40 -25.97
N GLY A 127 -11.18 0.40 -26.30
CA GLY A 127 -10.10 0.43 -25.31
C GLY A 127 -10.06 1.72 -24.49
N THR A 128 -10.31 2.90 -25.11
CA THR A 128 -10.35 4.17 -24.37
C THR A 128 -11.56 4.27 -23.44
N THR A 129 -12.75 3.85 -23.91
CA THR A 129 -14.00 3.96 -23.13
C THR A 129 -14.13 2.89 -22.05
N SER A 130 -13.42 1.76 -22.17
CA SER A 130 -13.49 0.63 -21.22
C SER A 130 -12.21 0.43 -20.43
N GLY A 131 -11.23 1.32 -20.57
CA GLY A 131 -9.92 1.18 -19.95
C GLY A 131 -9.61 2.22 -18.89
N ASN A 132 -8.73 1.87 -17.97
CA ASN A 132 -7.92 2.83 -17.26
C ASN A 132 -6.87 3.37 -18.22
N ILE A 133 -6.71 4.68 -18.32
CA ILE A 133 -5.80 5.35 -19.24
C ILE A 133 -4.89 6.33 -18.52
N ALA A 134 -3.60 6.32 -18.84
CA ALA A 134 -2.61 7.20 -18.23
C ALA A 134 -1.58 7.69 -19.24
N ARG A 135 -0.93 8.82 -18.90
CA ARG A 135 0.13 9.43 -19.67
C ARG A 135 1.36 9.67 -18.80
N PHE A 136 2.54 9.29 -19.30
CA PHE A 136 3.81 9.45 -18.61
C PHE A 136 4.80 10.25 -19.47
N ASN A 137 5.68 11.02 -18.81
CA ASN A 137 6.75 11.77 -19.46
C ASN A 137 8.09 11.01 -19.48
N TRP A 138 8.04 9.72 -19.28
CA TRP A 138 9.20 8.81 -19.33
C TRP A 138 8.85 7.52 -20.05
N MET A 139 9.89 6.82 -20.48
CA MET A 139 9.82 5.49 -21.05
C MET A 139 10.85 4.60 -20.35
N ARG A 140 10.42 3.44 -19.88
CA ARG A 140 11.24 2.41 -19.22
C ARG A 140 10.71 1.03 -19.61
N ASP A 141 11.54 0.00 -19.42
CA ASP A 141 11.12 -1.38 -19.66
C ASP A 141 9.95 -1.81 -18.74
N SER A 142 9.89 -1.24 -17.53
CA SER A 142 8.84 -1.46 -16.53
C SER A 142 7.54 -0.66 -16.74
N ILE A 143 7.41 0.15 -17.79
CA ILE A 143 6.34 1.16 -17.91
C ILE A 143 4.93 0.61 -17.84
N LEU A 144 4.67 -0.60 -18.37
CA LEU A 144 3.34 -1.23 -18.25
C LEU A 144 3.02 -1.64 -16.81
N ARG A 145 3.99 -2.21 -16.11
CA ARG A 145 3.90 -2.54 -14.68
C ARG A 145 3.68 -1.28 -13.84
N GLU A 146 4.50 -0.24 -14.06
CA GLU A 146 4.38 1.05 -13.37
C GLU A 146 3.03 1.73 -13.66
N GLY A 147 2.46 1.52 -14.84
CA GLY A 147 1.11 1.98 -15.20
C GLY A 147 0.02 1.34 -14.33
N VAL A 148 0.12 0.04 -14.05
CA VAL A 148 -0.79 -0.65 -13.14
C VAL A 148 -0.66 -0.10 -11.72
N GLU A 149 0.56 0.10 -11.23
CA GLU A 149 0.81 0.71 -9.92
C GLU A 149 0.26 2.14 -9.83
N TYR A 150 0.39 2.93 -10.90
CA TYR A 150 -0.19 4.26 -10.99
C TYR A 150 -1.72 4.22 -10.88
N PHE A 151 -2.39 3.28 -11.56
CA PHE A 151 -3.84 3.11 -11.44
C PHE A 151 -4.27 2.68 -10.04
N ALA A 152 -3.48 1.88 -9.34
CA ALA A 152 -3.75 1.51 -7.95
C ALA A 152 -3.57 2.68 -6.98
N ARG A 153 -2.58 3.55 -7.20
CA ARG A 153 -2.36 4.77 -6.39
C ARG A 153 -3.50 5.77 -6.56
N ASP A 154 -3.89 6.03 -7.80
CA ASP A 154 -4.98 6.95 -8.19
C ASP A 154 -4.86 8.33 -7.52
N ASP A 155 -3.62 8.89 -7.50
CA ASP A 155 -3.20 10.00 -6.67
C ASP A 155 -3.55 11.40 -7.21
N GLY A 156 -4.16 11.48 -8.38
CA GLY A 156 -4.59 12.75 -8.99
C GLY A 156 -5.70 13.43 -8.18
N ASP A 157 -5.57 14.73 -7.88
CA ASP A 157 -6.59 15.50 -7.14
C ASP A 157 -7.98 15.42 -7.78
N GLN A 158 -8.05 15.26 -9.11
CA GLN A 158 -9.32 15.09 -9.84
C GLN A 158 -9.93 13.71 -9.61
N ASN A 159 -9.11 12.69 -9.34
CA ASN A 159 -9.53 11.31 -9.10
C ASN A 159 -9.87 11.07 -7.62
N LEU A 160 -9.25 11.83 -6.71
CA LEU A 160 -9.44 11.69 -5.27
C LEU A 160 -10.91 11.52 -4.82
N PRO A 161 -11.89 12.25 -5.38
CA PRO A 161 -13.28 12.10 -4.94
C PRO A 161 -13.93 10.77 -5.34
N MET A 162 -13.35 10.02 -6.28
CA MET A 162 -13.96 8.84 -6.89
C MET A 162 -13.06 7.61 -6.87
N LEU A 163 -11.73 7.80 -7.00
CA LEU A 163 -10.71 6.75 -7.13
C LEU A 163 -11.09 5.72 -8.21
N GLY A 164 -11.48 6.23 -9.38
CA GLY A 164 -12.07 5.42 -10.44
C GLY A 164 -11.13 4.33 -10.96
N HIS A 165 -9.85 4.66 -11.18
CA HIS A 165 -8.86 3.70 -11.67
C HIS A 165 -8.65 2.56 -10.67
N ARG A 166 -8.43 2.88 -9.39
CA ARG A 166 -8.24 1.90 -8.32
C ARG A 166 -9.46 0.99 -8.17
N ARG A 167 -10.65 1.55 -8.14
CA ARG A 167 -11.89 0.78 -7.95
C ARG A 167 -12.16 -0.17 -9.11
N TRP A 168 -11.83 0.22 -10.35
CA TRP A 168 -11.90 -0.68 -11.49
C TRP A 168 -10.85 -1.78 -11.43
N LEU A 169 -9.60 -1.47 -11.11
CA LEU A 169 -8.51 -2.42 -10.95
C LEU A 169 -8.82 -3.47 -9.86
N LEU A 170 -9.44 -3.03 -8.76
CA LEU A 170 -9.84 -3.87 -7.61
C LEU A 170 -11.29 -4.35 -7.70
N ASN A 171 -11.92 -4.34 -8.89
CA ASN A 171 -13.27 -4.86 -9.06
C ASN A 171 -13.28 -6.40 -8.83
N PRO A 172 -14.03 -6.91 -7.82
CA PRO A 172 -14.14 -8.35 -7.56
C PRO A 172 -14.69 -9.14 -8.76
N GLU A 173 -15.55 -8.52 -9.59
CA GLU A 173 -16.21 -9.14 -10.73
C GLU A 173 -15.33 -9.23 -11.98
N MET A 174 -14.13 -8.63 -11.95
CA MET A 174 -13.17 -8.72 -13.05
C MET A 174 -12.57 -10.12 -13.14
N SER A 175 -12.58 -10.71 -14.34
CA SER A 175 -11.99 -12.02 -14.64
C SER A 175 -10.85 -11.97 -15.65
N ALA A 176 -10.79 -10.92 -16.46
CA ALA A 176 -9.78 -10.75 -17.50
C ALA A 176 -9.43 -9.27 -17.72
N THR A 177 -8.23 -9.03 -18.25
CA THR A 177 -7.73 -7.71 -18.62
C THR A 177 -6.82 -7.79 -19.85
N GLY A 178 -6.40 -6.63 -20.35
CA GLY A 178 -5.40 -6.49 -21.39
C GLY A 178 -4.71 -5.14 -21.27
N PHE A 179 -3.59 -4.99 -21.97
CA PHE A 179 -2.73 -3.82 -21.87
C PHE A 179 -2.36 -3.28 -23.24
N GLY A 180 -2.07 -1.98 -23.29
CA GLY A 180 -1.57 -1.29 -24.47
C GLY A 180 -0.59 -0.20 -24.10
N LEU A 181 0.38 0.05 -24.98
CA LEU A 181 1.40 1.08 -24.85
C LEU A 181 1.72 1.70 -26.20
N ALA A 182 1.76 3.02 -26.27
CA ALA A 182 2.29 3.73 -27.43
C ALA A 182 2.98 5.03 -26.99
N ASN A 183 3.93 5.49 -27.81
CA ASN A 183 4.67 6.72 -27.57
C ASN A 183 4.30 7.78 -28.59
N ALA A 184 3.92 8.97 -28.13
CA ALA A 184 3.69 10.13 -28.98
C ALA A 184 5.01 10.72 -29.50
N ALA A 185 4.92 11.49 -30.59
CA ALA A 185 6.05 12.24 -31.12
C ALA A 185 6.63 13.27 -30.13
N SER A 186 5.85 13.72 -29.16
CA SER A 186 6.29 14.57 -28.03
C SER A 186 7.22 13.85 -27.03
N GLY A 187 7.32 12.52 -27.10
CA GLY A 187 8.03 11.68 -26.13
C GLY A 187 7.17 11.23 -24.94
N MET A 188 5.87 11.55 -24.95
CA MET A 188 4.93 11.06 -23.93
C MET A 188 4.57 9.60 -24.21
N SER A 189 4.44 8.80 -23.16
CA SER A 189 4.03 7.40 -23.21
C SER A 189 2.59 7.26 -22.72
N TYR A 190 1.77 6.53 -23.47
CA TYR A 190 0.35 6.29 -23.17
C TYR A 190 0.14 4.83 -22.81
N VAL A 191 -0.34 4.57 -21.59
CA VAL A 191 -0.64 3.24 -21.08
C VAL A 191 -2.14 3.09 -20.95
N VAL A 192 -2.66 1.96 -21.43
CA VAL A 192 -4.06 1.58 -21.34
C VAL A 192 -4.16 0.20 -20.70
N MET A 193 -5.07 0.02 -19.74
CA MET A 193 -5.44 -1.26 -19.15
C MET A 193 -6.95 -1.47 -19.29
N TYR A 194 -7.39 -2.55 -19.88
CA TYR A 194 -8.82 -2.88 -19.96
C TYR A 194 -9.39 -3.10 -18.54
N ALA A 195 -10.44 -2.37 -18.19
CA ALA A 195 -10.93 -2.29 -16.82
C ALA A 195 -12.40 -2.71 -16.64
N HIS A 196 -13.22 -2.65 -17.70
CA HIS A 196 -14.67 -2.90 -17.63
C HIS A 196 -15.04 -4.38 -17.88
N ASP A 197 -14.17 -5.33 -17.52
CA ASP A 197 -14.53 -6.74 -17.55
C ASP A 197 -15.40 -7.08 -16.34
N LEU A 198 -16.52 -7.75 -16.58
CA LEU A 198 -17.47 -8.25 -15.58
C LEU A 198 -17.69 -9.77 -15.80
N GLY A 199 -16.61 -10.47 -16.11
CA GLY A 199 -16.66 -11.90 -16.45
C GLY A 199 -16.88 -12.82 -15.25
N TYR A 200 -16.87 -12.29 -14.01
CA TYR A 200 -17.09 -13.04 -12.77
C TYR A 200 -18.16 -12.39 -11.88
N PRO A 201 -19.42 -12.29 -12.36
CA PRO A 201 -20.50 -11.60 -11.63
C PRO A 201 -20.95 -12.33 -10.36
N GLU A 202 -20.53 -13.59 -10.16
CA GLU A 202 -20.85 -14.39 -8.96
C GLU A 202 -19.73 -14.32 -7.90
N ALA A 203 -18.79 -13.38 -8.02
CA ALA A 203 -17.75 -13.19 -7.03
C ALA A 203 -18.35 -12.94 -5.63
N GLU A 204 -17.94 -13.72 -4.65
CA GLU A 204 -18.33 -13.53 -3.26
C GLU A 204 -17.40 -12.53 -2.60
N TRP A 205 -17.92 -11.41 -2.14
CA TRP A 205 -17.18 -10.38 -1.44
C TRP A 205 -18.08 -9.54 -0.54
N GLU A 206 -17.53 -8.96 0.49
CA GLU A 206 -18.23 -8.04 1.39
C GLU A 206 -17.68 -6.61 1.28
N SER A 207 -16.37 -6.47 1.33
CA SER A 207 -15.67 -5.19 1.17
C SER A 207 -14.30 -5.38 0.52
N VAL A 208 -13.79 -4.34 -0.13
CA VAL A 208 -12.44 -4.29 -0.68
C VAL A 208 -11.75 -3.03 -0.18
N ALA A 209 -10.76 -3.20 0.66
CA ALA A 209 -9.98 -2.11 1.26
C ALA A 209 -8.64 -1.88 0.54
N TRP A 210 -8.21 -0.63 0.51
CA TRP A 210 -6.87 -0.24 0.09
C TRP A 210 -6.35 0.92 0.96
N PRO A 211 -5.27 0.73 1.73
CA PRO A 211 -4.59 -0.53 1.99
C PRO A 211 -5.50 -1.58 2.61
N ALA A 212 -5.25 -2.84 2.30
CA ALA A 212 -6.03 -3.96 2.80
C ALA A 212 -5.52 -4.44 4.18
N ALA A 213 -6.36 -5.21 4.87
CA ALA A 213 -6.03 -5.81 6.16
C ALA A 213 -4.79 -6.71 6.11
N GLY A 214 -4.05 -6.76 7.21
CA GLY A 214 -2.84 -7.55 7.37
C GLY A 214 -1.59 -6.86 6.84
N VAL A 215 -0.64 -7.63 6.34
CA VAL A 215 0.64 -7.14 5.82
C VAL A 215 0.46 -6.42 4.49
N PHE A 216 0.94 -5.18 4.40
CA PHE A 216 0.79 -4.32 3.23
C PHE A 216 2.06 -3.51 2.93
N PRO A 217 2.52 -3.42 1.66
CA PRO A 217 3.72 -2.69 1.28
C PRO A 217 3.61 -1.18 1.49
N ALA A 218 4.54 -0.60 2.24
CA ALA A 218 4.62 0.84 2.45
C ALA A 218 4.89 1.60 1.12
N GLU A 219 5.66 0.99 0.21
CA GLU A 219 6.00 1.59 -1.10
C GLU A 219 4.79 1.79 -2.02
N LEU A 220 3.66 1.13 -1.74
CA LEU A 220 2.40 1.35 -2.45
C LEU A 220 1.55 2.47 -1.85
N MET A 221 2.03 3.09 -0.79
CA MET A 221 1.39 4.22 -0.12
C MET A 221 2.37 5.38 0.02
N HIS A 222 1.85 6.59 0.12
CA HIS A 222 2.56 7.78 0.60
C HIS A 222 1.53 8.75 1.23
N GLU A 223 1.99 9.78 1.92
CA GLU A 223 1.15 10.65 2.74
C GLU A 223 0.02 11.37 2.00
N HIS A 224 0.13 11.49 0.66
CA HIS A 224 -0.91 12.12 -0.17
C HIS A 224 -1.92 11.14 -0.76
N LEU A 225 -1.73 9.81 -0.58
CA LEU A 225 -2.65 8.82 -1.09
C LEU A 225 -3.89 8.65 -0.19
N ALA A 226 -5.04 8.50 -0.83
CA ALA A 226 -6.27 8.18 -0.12
C ALA A 226 -6.34 6.69 0.22
N TRP A 227 -6.89 6.41 1.38
CA TRP A 227 -7.44 5.12 1.78
C TRP A 227 -8.83 4.96 1.18
N SER A 228 -9.25 3.75 0.90
CA SER A 228 -10.56 3.48 0.33
C SER A 228 -11.11 2.13 0.79
N VAL A 229 -12.42 2.06 0.97
CA VAL A 229 -13.13 0.81 1.25
C VAL A 229 -14.35 0.76 0.34
N SER A 230 -14.29 -0.07 -0.71
CA SER A 230 -15.45 -0.40 -1.54
C SER A 230 -16.33 -1.38 -0.80
N LEU A 231 -17.65 -1.16 -0.80
CA LEU A 231 -18.64 -1.92 -0.05
C LEU A 231 -19.63 -2.59 -1.01
N ASN A 232 -19.87 -3.89 -0.80
CA ASN A 232 -20.80 -4.66 -1.63
C ASN A 232 -22.22 -4.12 -1.47
N PRO A 233 -22.88 -3.66 -2.56
CA PRO A 233 -24.23 -3.12 -2.51
C PRO A 233 -25.31 -4.17 -2.20
N ALA A 234 -25.00 -5.45 -2.27
CA ALA A 234 -25.90 -6.50 -1.80
C ALA A 234 -25.90 -6.66 -0.27
N VAL A 235 -24.86 -6.13 0.40
CA VAL A 235 -24.64 -6.23 1.86
C VAL A 235 -24.87 -4.90 2.55
N TYR A 236 -24.41 -3.80 1.95
CA TYR A 236 -24.40 -2.46 2.55
C TYR A 236 -25.29 -1.49 1.80
N ASP A 237 -26.15 -0.78 2.53
CA ASP A 237 -26.91 0.38 2.07
C ASP A 237 -26.11 1.66 2.30
N LEU A 238 -25.15 1.91 1.40
CA LEU A 238 -24.25 3.05 1.55
C LEU A 238 -24.94 4.41 1.31
N GLU A 239 -26.05 4.44 0.56
CA GLU A 239 -26.84 5.64 0.32
C GLU A 239 -27.48 6.16 1.62
N ASN A 240 -27.91 5.26 2.51
CA ASN A 240 -28.51 5.58 3.80
C ASN A 240 -27.53 5.46 4.98
N SER A 241 -26.25 5.26 4.73
CA SER A 241 -25.18 5.21 5.73
C SER A 241 -24.62 6.60 6.01
N GLU A 242 -24.19 6.82 7.25
CA GLU A 242 -23.46 8.01 7.69
C GLU A 242 -22.09 7.59 8.27
N PRO A 243 -21.16 7.14 7.42
CA PRO A 243 -19.92 6.54 7.92
C PRO A 243 -19.07 7.55 8.68
N VAL A 244 -18.54 7.08 9.81
CA VAL A 244 -17.51 7.76 10.58
C VAL A 244 -16.28 6.84 10.58
N VAL A 245 -15.18 7.33 10.02
CA VAL A 245 -13.93 6.59 9.97
C VAL A 245 -13.00 7.07 11.06
N THR A 246 -12.45 6.15 11.84
CA THR A 246 -11.33 6.42 12.76
C THR A 246 -10.10 5.67 12.24
N LEU A 247 -8.99 6.40 12.06
CA LEU A 247 -7.71 5.86 11.64
C LEU A 247 -6.67 6.18 12.71
N THR A 248 -6.00 5.16 13.25
CA THR A 248 -5.02 5.35 14.34
C THR A 248 -3.72 4.61 14.07
N GLU A 249 -2.61 5.23 14.46
CA GLU A 249 -1.29 4.61 14.58
C GLU A 249 -0.71 4.95 15.97
N PRO A 250 -0.82 4.02 16.96
CA PRO A 250 -0.50 4.31 18.35
C PRO A 250 0.98 4.57 18.64
N SER A 251 1.90 3.94 17.89
CA SER A 251 3.34 4.10 18.13
C SER A 251 3.83 5.51 17.77
N LEU A 252 3.17 6.14 16.79
CA LEU A 252 3.42 7.54 16.40
C LEU A 252 2.51 8.54 17.13
N GLY A 253 1.56 8.05 17.94
CA GLY A 253 0.56 8.88 18.60
C GLY A 253 -0.43 9.54 17.64
N LEU A 254 -0.64 8.96 16.46
CA LEU A 254 -1.52 9.52 15.43
C LEU A 254 -2.95 8.97 15.59
N ALA A 255 -3.94 9.87 15.49
CA ALA A 255 -5.35 9.52 15.48
C ALA A 255 -6.12 10.55 14.63
N PHE A 256 -6.87 10.05 13.66
CA PHE A 256 -7.69 10.87 12.74
C PHE A 256 -9.13 10.39 12.77
N ARG A 257 -10.07 11.33 12.68
CA ARG A 257 -11.50 11.02 12.62
C ARG A 257 -12.16 11.74 11.45
N PHE A 258 -12.77 11.00 10.56
CA PHE A 258 -13.35 11.50 9.32
C PHE A 258 -14.85 11.34 9.30
N GLN A 259 -15.54 12.35 8.76
CA GLN A 259 -16.98 12.30 8.43
C GLN A 259 -17.21 13.04 7.11
N PRO A 260 -17.98 12.47 6.16
CA PRO A 260 -18.22 13.11 4.87
C PRO A 260 -18.92 14.49 4.97
N ALA A 261 -19.74 14.68 6.01
CA ALA A 261 -20.47 15.94 6.25
C ALA A 261 -19.59 17.05 6.86
N LEU A 262 -18.41 16.72 7.41
CA LEU A 262 -17.50 17.66 8.02
C LEU A 262 -16.36 17.96 7.04
N SER A 263 -16.53 18.99 6.22
CA SER A 263 -15.51 19.45 5.26
C SER A 263 -14.26 20.07 5.92
N ARG A 264 -14.13 20.01 7.24
CA ARG A 264 -12.98 20.45 8.05
C ARG A 264 -12.82 19.47 9.21
N GLY A 265 -12.10 18.44 9.00
CA GLY A 265 -11.70 17.46 10.00
C GLY A 265 -10.24 17.13 9.82
N ASP A 266 -9.86 15.96 10.24
CA ASP A 266 -8.49 15.45 10.20
C ASP A 266 -8.03 15.06 8.77
N GLY A 267 -8.72 15.59 7.73
CA GLY A 267 -8.39 15.36 6.32
C GLY A 267 -9.62 15.27 5.41
N PHE A 268 -9.43 14.66 4.24
CA PHE A 268 -10.49 14.43 3.25
C PHE A 268 -11.32 13.20 3.60
N CYS A 269 -12.64 13.28 3.46
CA CYS A 269 -13.54 12.13 3.54
C CYS A 269 -14.72 12.29 2.60
N ARG A 270 -15.04 11.24 1.85
CA ARG A 270 -16.19 11.20 0.94
C ARG A 270 -16.77 9.79 0.85
N VAL A 271 -18.08 9.71 0.70
CA VAL A 271 -18.80 8.54 0.18
C VAL A 271 -19.02 8.76 -1.31
N SER A 272 -18.51 7.86 -2.14
CA SER A 272 -18.76 7.85 -3.58
C SER A 272 -19.77 6.74 -3.90
N LEU A 273 -20.91 7.12 -4.49
CA LEU A 273 -21.92 6.20 -5.00
C LEU A 273 -21.78 5.98 -6.52
N GLU A 274 -20.78 6.61 -7.14
CA GLU A 274 -20.52 6.46 -8.56
C GLU A 274 -20.18 5.00 -8.90
N PRO A 275 -20.65 4.48 -10.05
CA PRO A 275 -20.54 3.08 -10.42
C PRO A 275 -19.15 2.74 -11.01
N TYR A 276 -18.07 3.07 -10.28
CA TYR A 276 -16.73 2.66 -10.64
C TYR A 276 -16.43 1.30 -10.02
N GLY A 277 -16.09 0.30 -10.84
CA GLY A 277 -15.89 -1.06 -10.35
C GLY A 277 -17.17 -1.60 -9.70
N ALA A 278 -17.03 -2.35 -8.62
CA ALA A 278 -18.13 -2.93 -7.89
C ALA A 278 -18.47 -2.10 -6.64
N GLY A 279 -19.71 -1.62 -6.56
CA GLY A 279 -20.29 -0.98 -5.37
C GLY A 279 -19.84 0.46 -5.08
N GLY A 280 -20.41 1.02 -4.02
CA GLY A 280 -20.03 2.33 -3.49
C GLY A 280 -18.73 2.26 -2.66
N CYS A 281 -18.15 3.43 -2.35
CA CYS A 281 -16.84 3.49 -1.70
C CYS A 281 -16.77 4.58 -0.64
N VAL A 282 -16.23 4.25 0.53
CA VAL A 282 -15.80 5.22 1.54
C VAL A 282 -14.35 5.57 1.26
N ILE A 283 -14.06 6.84 0.99
CA ILE A 283 -12.75 7.36 0.61
C ILE A 283 -12.30 8.34 1.67
N PHE A 284 -11.10 8.18 2.22
CA PHE A 284 -10.56 9.09 3.22
C PHE A 284 -9.04 9.25 3.07
N ARG A 285 -8.54 10.44 3.37
CA ARG A 285 -7.11 10.75 3.32
C ARG A 285 -6.75 11.63 4.51
N PRO A 286 -5.83 11.19 5.40
CA PRO A 286 -5.37 11.99 6.53
C PRO A 286 -4.73 13.31 6.08
N ASP A 287 -4.88 14.35 6.88
CA ASP A 287 -4.06 15.55 6.80
C ASP A 287 -2.93 15.42 7.82
N PHE A 288 -1.76 15.08 7.33
CA PHE A 288 -0.57 14.93 8.18
C PHE A 288 0.12 16.25 8.51
N SER A 289 -0.42 17.40 8.11
CA SER A 289 0.15 18.72 8.37
C SER A 289 0.38 18.93 9.87
N GLY A 290 1.59 19.25 10.26
CA GLY A 290 1.94 19.53 11.66
C GLY A 290 2.10 18.29 12.56
N THR A 291 1.94 17.09 12.06
CA THR A 291 2.11 15.86 12.84
C THR A 291 3.56 15.38 12.91
N GLY A 292 4.41 15.81 11.98
CA GLY A 292 5.77 15.29 11.80
C GLY A 292 5.83 13.96 11.03
N PHE A 293 4.69 13.43 10.58
CA PHE A 293 4.64 12.28 9.68
C PHE A 293 5.21 12.66 8.32
N THR A 294 6.06 11.81 7.76
CA THR A 294 6.73 12.04 6.48
C THR A 294 6.33 11.01 5.43
N ASP A 295 6.13 9.76 5.85
CA ASP A 295 5.70 8.68 4.96
C ASP A 295 5.35 7.41 5.75
N TYR A 296 4.67 6.46 5.08
CA TYR A 296 4.43 5.12 5.61
C TYR A 296 5.73 4.32 5.63
N GLN A 297 5.98 3.63 6.73
CA GLN A 297 7.22 2.89 6.95
C GLN A 297 6.93 1.52 7.57
N GLN A 298 7.88 0.61 7.39
CA GLN A 298 7.84 -0.71 8.02
C GLN A 298 7.61 -0.62 9.53
N ASN A 299 6.91 -1.60 10.08
CA ASN A 299 6.51 -1.74 11.48
C ASN A 299 5.42 -0.77 11.97
N GLN A 300 4.93 0.16 11.16
CA GLN A 300 3.74 0.94 11.51
C GLN A 300 2.49 0.05 11.44
N ARG A 301 1.58 0.22 12.41
CA ARG A 301 0.33 -0.55 12.50
C ARG A 301 -0.86 0.40 12.56
N TRP A 302 -1.54 0.50 11.44
CA TRP A 302 -2.68 1.37 11.27
C TRP A 302 -3.98 0.62 11.51
N ALA A 303 -4.77 1.04 12.50
CA ALA A 303 -6.11 0.51 12.73
C ALA A 303 -7.15 1.41 12.09
N VAL A 304 -8.07 0.80 11.35
CA VAL A 304 -9.22 1.45 10.70
C VAL A 304 -10.50 0.93 11.34
N ASP A 305 -11.33 1.86 11.80
CA ASP A 305 -12.67 1.57 12.29
C ASP A 305 -13.68 2.43 11.52
N ILE A 306 -14.71 1.80 10.93
CA ILE A 306 -15.80 2.48 10.22
C ILE A 306 -17.10 2.13 10.90
N GLU A 307 -17.70 3.12 11.54
CA GLU A 307 -19.01 3.05 12.19
C GLU A 307 -20.08 3.75 11.32
N GLY A 308 -21.35 3.60 11.66
CA GLY A 308 -22.46 4.28 10.98
C GLY A 308 -22.79 3.73 9.59
N LEU A 309 -22.29 2.54 9.27
CA LEU A 309 -22.71 1.79 8.08
C LEU A 309 -24.08 1.13 8.33
N LYS A 310 -24.86 0.95 7.27
CA LYS A 310 -26.13 0.21 7.31
C LYS A 310 -26.08 -1.00 6.40
N GLY A 311 -26.65 -2.09 6.86
CA GLY A 311 -26.95 -3.25 6.04
C GLY A 311 -28.20 -3.02 5.17
N MET A 312 -28.31 -3.79 4.08
CA MET A 312 -29.52 -3.79 3.23
C MET A 312 -30.80 -4.20 3.98
N ASP A 313 -30.65 -4.85 5.14
CA ASP A 313 -31.73 -5.18 6.07
C ASP A 313 -32.04 -4.05 7.09
N GLY A 314 -31.37 -2.92 6.99
CA GLY A 314 -31.48 -1.77 7.87
C GLY A 314 -30.75 -1.91 9.21
N THR A 315 -30.00 -2.99 9.43
CA THR A 315 -29.18 -3.15 10.65
C THR A 315 -27.94 -2.25 10.62
N GLU A 316 -27.53 -1.81 11.80
CA GLU A 316 -26.24 -1.12 11.96
C GLU A 316 -25.08 -2.10 11.71
N LYS A 317 -24.12 -1.66 10.93
CA LYS A 317 -22.90 -2.40 10.62
C LYS A 317 -21.66 -1.58 10.97
N THR A 318 -20.59 -2.27 11.32
CA THR A 318 -19.27 -1.71 11.54
C THR A 318 -18.26 -2.53 10.74
N LEU A 319 -17.15 -1.89 10.34
CA LEU A 319 -16.04 -2.56 9.70
C LEU A 319 -14.75 -2.12 10.40
N SER A 320 -13.94 -3.08 10.84
CA SER A 320 -12.67 -2.80 11.51
C SER A 320 -11.58 -3.71 10.99
N TYR A 321 -10.39 -3.15 10.75
CA TYR A 321 -9.22 -3.93 10.33
C TYR A 321 -7.92 -3.22 10.70
N VAL A 322 -6.82 -3.96 10.66
CA VAL A 322 -5.47 -3.44 10.92
C VAL A 322 -4.59 -3.68 9.71
N VAL A 323 -3.81 -2.67 9.34
CA VAL A 323 -2.80 -2.74 8.30
C VAL A 323 -1.42 -2.69 8.96
N GLU A 324 -0.61 -3.70 8.73
CA GLU A 324 0.80 -3.72 9.12
C GLU A 324 1.66 -3.31 7.91
N MET A 325 2.25 -2.14 7.97
CA MET A 325 3.14 -1.67 6.90
C MET A 325 4.47 -2.41 6.94
N ILE A 326 4.91 -2.89 5.78
CA ILE A 326 6.21 -3.51 5.59
C ILE A 326 6.97 -2.83 4.45
N SER A 327 8.30 -2.94 4.42
CA SER A 327 9.06 -2.65 3.20
C SER A 327 9.12 -3.89 2.29
N LEU A 328 8.96 -3.68 0.99
CA LEU A 328 9.18 -4.69 -0.05
C LEU A 328 10.66 -5.12 -0.14
N TYR A 329 11.55 -4.31 0.40
CA TYR A 329 12.97 -4.55 0.42
C TYR A 329 13.44 -4.82 1.85
N PRO A 330 14.35 -5.80 2.08
CA PRO A 330 14.92 -6.04 3.40
C PRO A 330 15.52 -4.76 3.99
N GLN A 331 15.27 -4.54 5.27
CA GLN A 331 15.75 -3.40 6.03
C GLN A 331 16.67 -3.89 7.14
N ASP A 332 17.96 -3.91 6.86
CA ASP A 332 18.94 -4.37 7.83
C ASP A 332 19.22 -3.33 8.92
N PRO A 333 19.52 -3.73 10.16
CA PRO A 333 20.10 -2.86 11.18
C PRO A 333 21.38 -2.19 10.66
N ALA A 334 21.50 -0.90 10.87
CA ALA A 334 22.70 -0.13 10.51
C ALA A 334 23.52 0.29 11.73
N ASN A 335 22.92 0.33 12.91
CA ASN A 335 23.54 0.69 14.17
C ASN A 335 22.65 0.28 15.36
N ILE A 336 23.23 0.33 16.58
CA ILE A 336 22.53 0.19 17.83
C ILE A 336 22.97 1.31 18.78
N GLU A 337 22.03 1.84 19.55
CA GLU A 337 22.29 2.86 20.58
C GLU A 337 21.73 2.39 21.92
N ILE A 338 22.47 2.59 23.01
CA ILE A 338 22.03 2.26 24.35
C ILE A 338 21.99 3.49 25.27
N THR A 339 21.19 3.40 26.31
CA THR A 339 21.08 4.43 27.33
C THR A 339 20.95 3.77 28.73
N PRO A 340 21.77 4.25 29.73
CA PRO A 340 22.81 5.27 29.66
C PRO A 340 24.14 4.74 29.09
N LEU A 341 25.04 5.63 28.63
CA LEU A 341 26.39 5.28 28.18
C LEU A 341 27.39 5.14 29.33
N GLU A 342 27.10 5.74 30.47
CA GLU A 342 27.89 5.66 31.71
C GLU A 342 26.96 5.54 32.92
N ALA A 343 27.32 4.72 33.91
CA ALA A 343 26.59 4.59 35.15
C ALA A 343 27.51 4.29 36.34
N THR A 344 27.06 4.69 37.55
CA THR A 344 27.69 4.31 38.83
C THR A 344 26.64 3.74 39.73
N LEU A 345 26.88 2.56 40.31
CA LEU A 345 25.98 1.85 41.21
C LEU A 345 26.74 1.45 42.50
N HIS A 346 26.02 1.29 43.61
CA HIS A 346 26.57 0.58 44.76
C HIS A 346 26.34 -0.93 44.64
N SER A 347 27.21 -1.72 45.28
CA SER A 347 27.03 -3.18 45.30
C SER A 347 25.63 -3.55 45.80
N GLY A 348 24.91 -4.39 45.05
CA GLY A 348 23.53 -4.79 45.29
C GLY A 348 22.46 -3.91 44.62
N GLU A 349 22.82 -2.79 44.04
CA GLU A 349 21.88 -1.96 43.28
C GLU A 349 21.66 -2.52 41.86
N SER A 350 20.56 -2.11 41.25
CA SER A 350 20.17 -2.49 39.87
C SER A 350 19.86 -1.27 39.01
N LEU A 351 20.11 -1.38 37.70
CA LEU A 351 19.85 -0.37 36.70
C LEU A 351 19.16 -1.04 35.50
N SER A 352 18.08 -0.44 35.03
CA SER A 352 17.48 -0.85 33.74
C SER A 352 18.08 -0.03 32.62
N MET A 353 18.66 -0.70 31.63
CA MET A 353 19.17 -0.11 30.41
C MET A 353 18.17 -0.28 29.27
N SER A 354 18.22 0.60 28.29
CA SER A 354 17.44 0.49 27.04
C SER A 354 18.37 0.45 25.84
N ALA A 355 17.95 -0.28 24.81
CA ALA A 355 18.60 -0.32 23.52
C ALA A 355 17.63 0.10 22.41
N SER A 356 18.16 0.72 21.36
CA SER A 356 17.42 1.09 20.15
C SER A 356 18.21 0.66 18.93
N VAL A 357 17.66 -0.22 18.12
CA VAL A 357 18.19 -0.58 16.80
C VAL A 357 17.85 0.53 15.80
N ILE A 358 18.80 0.89 14.95
CA ILE A 358 18.66 1.95 13.96
C ILE A 358 18.87 1.36 12.57
N PRO A 359 17.94 1.60 11.63
CA PRO A 359 16.68 2.33 11.81
C PRO A 359 15.65 1.54 12.64
N ALA A 360 14.71 2.23 13.31
CA ALA A 360 13.67 1.60 14.13
C ALA A 360 12.70 0.72 13.32
N TYR A 361 12.75 0.81 12.00
CA TYR A 361 12.00 -0.03 11.07
C TYR A 361 12.85 -1.17 10.47
N ALA A 362 14.00 -1.51 11.03
CA ALA A 362 14.76 -2.69 10.61
C ALA A 362 13.96 -3.98 10.76
N ASP A 363 14.28 -4.99 9.93
CA ASP A 363 13.58 -6.28 9.94
C ASP A 363 13.80 -7.06 11.23
N ASP A 364 15.00 -6.96 11.79
CA ASP A 364 15.37 -7.59 13.07
C ASP A 364 15.74 -6.51 14.08
N LEU A 365 14.92 -6.37 15.11
CA LEU A 365 15.12 -5.46 16.24
C LEU A 365 15.64 -6.21 17.48
N SER A 366 16.00 -7.47 17.35
CA SER A 366 16.50 -8.27 18.45
C SER A 366 17.88 -7.78 18.90
N VAL A 367 18.09 -7.80 20.20
CA VAL A 367 19.37 -7.40 20.82
C VAL A 367 19.83 -8.43 21.83
N THR A 368 21.12 -8.52 22.04
CA THR A 368 21.75 -9.35 23.07
C THR A 368 22.61 -8.51 23.98
N TRP A 369 22.52 -8.78 25.29
CA TRP A 369 23.26 -8.09 26.32
C TRP A 369 24.37 -8.96 26.90
N SER A 370 25.49 -8.36 27.22
CA SER A 370 26.62 -9.03 27.90
C SER A 370 27.38 -8.09 28.82
N SER A 371 28.08 -8.66 29.81
CA SER A 371 29.00 -7.92 30.67
C SER A 371 30.44 -8.37 30.38
N SER A 372 31.36 -7.41 30.29
CA SER A 372 32.78 -7.70 30.12
C SER A 372 33.42 -8.33 31.36
N ASP A 373 32.81 -8.16 32.55
CA ASP A 373 33.19 -8.79 33.82
C ASP A 373 31.96 -9.10 34.68
N SER A 374 31.48 -10.32 34.57
CA SER A 374 30.33 -10.80 35.34
C SER A 374 30.52 -10.91 36.84
N ALA A 375 31.78 -10.79 37.34
CA ALA A 375 32.04 -10.70 38.78
C ALA A 375 31.79 -9.28 39.31
N VAL A 376 31.93 -8.25 38.47
CA VAL A 376 31.61 -6.86 38.84
C VAL A 376 30.12 -6.59 38.68
N ALA A 377 29.53 -6.95 37.53
CA ALA A 377 28.08 -6.82 37.32
C ALA A 377 27.60 -7.84 36.29
N THR A 378 26.32 -8.24 36.40
CA THR A 378 25.60 -9.06 35.45
C THR A 378 24.53 -8.24 34.74
N VAL A 379 24.13 -8.67 33.53
CA VAL A 379 22.98 -8.11 32.79
C VAL A 379 22.11 -9.26 32.29
N ASP A 380 20.81 -9.10 32.34
CA ASP A 380 19.87 -10.08 31.80
C ASP A 380 19.46 -9.74 30.32
N GLU A 381 18.65 -10.60 29.76
CA GLU A 381 18.14 -10.44 28.36
C GLU A 381 17.32 -9.18 28.14
N ASN A 382 16.77 -8.57 29.19
CA ASN A 382 15.96 -7.36 29.15
C ASN A 382 16.76 -6.08 29.44
N GLY A 383 18.09 -6.18 29.59
CA GLY A 383 18.96 -5.05 29.92
C GLY A 383 18.94 -4.67 31.40
N ALA A 384 18.43 -5.53 32.28
CA ALA A 384 18.50 -5.29 33.74
C ALA A 384 19.87 -5.65 34.29
N VAL A 385 20.65 -4.64 34.67
CA VAL A 385 21.99 -4.76 35.25
C VAL A 385 21.90 -4.88 36.72
N THR A 386 22.68 -5.83 37.34
CA THR A 386 22.86 -5.98 38.77
C THR A 386 24.32 -5.81 39.14
N ALA A 387 24.62 -4.83 40.01
CA ALA A 387 25.97 -4.57 40.54
C ALA A 387 26.32 -5.58 41.63
N LEU A 388 27.46 -6.25 41.54
CA LEU A 388 27.87 -7.31 42.46
C LEU A 388 29.03 -6.91 43.37
N THR A 389 30.19 -6.62 42.80
CA THR A 389 31.39 -6.28 43.57
C THR A 389 32.02 -4.98 43.04
N PRO A 390 32.68 -4.19 43.89
CA PRO A 390 33.36 -2.97 43.50
C PRO A 390 34.36 -3.21 42.36
N GLY A 391 34.27 -2.39 41.32
CA GLY A 391 35.10 -2.50 40.12
C GLY A 391 34.52 -1.70 38.93
N THR A 392 35.09 -1.91 37.76
CA THR A 392 34.54 -1.33 36.52
C THR A 392 34.39 -2.42 35.49
N CYS A 393 33.30 -2.41 34.76
CA CYS A 393 33.06 -3.27 33.60
C CYS A 393 32.33 -2.52 32.50
N ASP A 394 32.27 -3.11 31.33
CA ASP A 394 31.47 -2.62 30.23
C ASP A 394 30.23 -3.51 30.08
N ILE A 395 29.05 -2.89 30.02
CA ILE A 395 27.81 -3.55 29.63
C ILE A 395 27.65 -3.32 28.13
N ILE A 396 27.62 -4.39 27.35
CA ILE A 396 27.64 -4.36 25.90
C ILE A 396 26.31 -4.86 25.39
N CYS A 397 25.72 -4.15 24.44
CA CYS A 397 24.56 -4.58 23.68
C CYS A 397 24.95 -4.78 22.22
N ALA A 398 24.47 -5.85 21.59
CA ALA A 398 24.70 -6.15 20.18
C ALA A 398 23.39 -6.44 19.48
N ASP A 399 23.23 -5.98 18.24
CA ASP A 399 22.15 -6.37 17.34
C ASP A 399 22.43 -7.71 16.62
N ALA A 400 21.49 -8.17 15.79
CA ALA A 400 21.58 -9.42 15.05
C ALA A 400 22.75 -9.47 14.04
N LEU A 401 23.22 -8.31 13.53
CA LEU A 401 24.32 -8.19 12.59
C LEU A 401 25.68 -7.96 13.28
N GLY A 402 25.67 -7.78 14.61
CA GLY A 402 26.87 -7.62 15.42
C GLY A 402 27.34 -6.17 15.56
N HIS A 403 26.52 -5.17 15.25
CA HIS A 403 26.78 -3.80 15.67
C HIS A 403 26.63 -3.73 17.19
N THR A 404 27.52 -2.99 17.86
CA THR A 404 27.56 -2.94 19.32
C THR A 404 27.59 -1.51 19.82
N ASP A 405 26.98 -1.30 21.01
CA ASP A 405 27.18 -0.10 21.80
C ASP A 405 27.43 -0.49 23.27
N THR A 406 28.08 0.39 24.04
CA THR A 406 28.67 0.03 25.32
C THR A 406 28.40 1.10 26.39
N CYS A 407 27.95 0.64 27.58
CA CYS A 407 27.88 1.44 28.78
C CYS A 407 29.05 1.15 29.71
N ARG A 408 29.80 2.17 30.09
CA ARG A 408 30.83 2.08 31.15
C ARG A 408 30.19 2.09 32.51
N LEU A 409 30.22 0.95 33.23
CA LEU A 409 29.69 0.81 34.55
C LEU A 409 30.78 0.83 35.61
N THR A 410 30.62 1.66 36.66
CA THR A 410 31.43 1.66 37.88
C THR A 410 30.61 1.18 39.08
N VAL A 411 31.09 0.14 39.74
CA VAL A 411 30.48 -0.35 40.99
C VAL A 411 31.32 0.11 42.19
N THR A 412 30.68 0.73 43.17
CA THR A 412 31.28 1.20 44.40
C THR A 412 30.79 0.38 45.58
N GLN A 413 31.44 0.57 46.78
CA GLN A 413 31.01 -0.12 48.00
C GLN A 413 29.67 0.39 48.49
#